data_727e619f4b2d51095673f6440c5d51e3
#
_entry.id   727e619f4b2d51095673f6440c5d51e3
#
_cell.length_a   1.000
_cell.length_b   1.000
_cell.length_c   1.000
_cell.angle_alpha   90.00
_cell.angle_beta   90.00
_cell.angle_gamma   90.00
#
_symmetry.space_group_name_H-M   'P 1'
#
loop_
_entity.id
_entity.type
_entity.pdbx_description
1 polymer ?
#
loop_
_entity_poly.entity_id
_entity_poly.type
_entity_poly.pdbx_seq_one_letter_code
_entity_poly.pdbx_strand_id
1 'polypeptide(L)'
;MISDNIERKDGVLRFGGADVAKLAEKYGTPLYLYDEDRIRSNCRRLLAAARREFGSGAEVLYASKAASFREIYRIVADEGLWSDVVSRGEIATACSAGFDMSKTCFHSNNKTEEDIGYALERGVGYFAVDSEEELFALACAAADRGKRQRILLRITPGIDPHTYEAVATGKVDSKFGFAVATGQAERATALALSLGNLELCGFHCHVGSQLFDASVQTQTARIMTSFAADMKDRFGYEAGILDLGGGFGVRYTADQPSPDAAAVIADIASAVRSTAAERGLALPRIFIEPGRSVVADAGMMIYTVGSVKRLPGYKAYVSVDGGMTDNPRYALYRSPYTFYLASRASEAGEENFTVAGRCCESGDLLGENIPLPSDIRRGDLLACATAGAYQFAMSSNYNRVPRPPVVMIRGGIDRLAVRGQSPEDTALWDV
;
A
#
# COMPACT_ATOMS: atom_id res chain seq x y z
N MET A 1 -7.55 22.29 5.03
CA MET A 1 -6.78 21.31 4.24
C MET A 1 -7.13 19.92 4.70
N ILE A 2 -6.91 18.90 3.86
CA ILE A 2 -7.29 17.50 4.17
C ILE A 2 -6.36 16.86 5.22
N SER A 3 -5.12 17.33 5.33
CA SER A 3 -4.11 16.89 6.30
C SER A 3 -3.30 18.08 6.83
N ASP A 4 -2.64 17.89 7.96
CA ASP A 4 -1.90 18.92 8.70
C ASP A 4 -0.51 19.25 8.12
N ASN A 5 0.00 18.41 7.20
CA ASN A 5 1.23 18.67 6.44
C ASN A 5 0.99 19.49 5.15
N ILE A 6 -0.26 19.92 4.91
CA ILE A 6 -0.65 20.81 3.81
C ILE A 6 -1.13 22.13 4.41
N GLU A 7 -0.50 23.22 4.08
CA GLU A 7 -0.89 24.56 4.55
C GLU A 7 -0.90 25.58 3.42
N ARG A 8 -1.70 26.63 3.55
CA ARG A 8 -1.62 27.82 2.70
C ARG A 8 -1.15 28.97 3.57
N LYS A 9 0.03 29.48 3.27
CA LYS A 9 0.64 30.60 3.99
C LYS A 9 1.05 31.67 3.00
N ASP A 10 0.65 32.91 3.25
CA ASP A 10 0.91 34.07 2.38
C ASP A 10 0.50 33.83 0.90
N GLY A 11 -0.64 33.15 0.69
CA GLY A 11 -1.15 32.80 -0.62
C GLY A 11 -0.47 31.59 -1.28
N VAL A 12 0.59 31.06 -0.69
CA VAL A 12 1.40 29.92 -1.23
C VAL A 12 0.95 28.63 -0.62
N LEU A 13 0.74 27.60 -1.45
CA LEU A 13 0.53 26.23 -1.00
C LEU A 13 1.86 25.60 -0.59
N ARG A 14 1.93 25.07 0.63
CA ARG A 14 3.07 24.32 1.15
C ARG A 14 2.69 22.89 1.45
N PHE A 15 3.66 22.01 1.26
CA PHE A 15 3.54 20.59 1.61
C PHE A 15 4.83 20.13 2.29
N GLY A 16 4.72 19.53 3.49
CA GLY A 16 5.89 19.17 4.29
C GLY A 16 6.81 20.38 4.59
N GLY A 17 6.23 21.58 4.68
CA GLY A 17 6.95 22.84 4.88
C GLY A 17 7.57 23.47 3.62
N ALA A 18 7.62 22.74 2.49
CA ALA A 18 8.17 23.24 1.23
C ALA A 18 7.12 23.96 0.38
N ASP A 19 7.56 24.95 -0.40
CA ASP A 19 6.75 25.69 -1.36
C ASP A 19 6.52 24.82 -2.62
N VAL A 20 5.27 24.42 -2.85
CA VAL A 20 4.88 23.51 -3.94
C VAL A 20 5.17 24.12 -5.33
N ALA A 21 4.96 25.42 -5.51
CA ALA A 21 5.18 26.07 -6.79
C ALA A 21 6.68 26.11 -7.16
N LYS A 22 7.55 26.37 -6.17
CA LYS A 22 9.02 26.35 -6.38
C LYS A 22 9.51 24.93 -6.69
N LEU A 23 8.94 23.90 -6.09
CA LEU A 23 9.27 22.51 -6.40
C LEU A 23 8.86 22.15 -7.83
N ALA A 24 7.69 22.59 -8.26
CA ALA A 24 7.21 22.40 -9.65
C ALA A 24 8.12 23.15 -10.65
N GLU A 25 8.56 24.37 -10.33
CA GLU A 25 9.52 25.11 -11.15
C GLU A 25 10.87 24.38 -11.25
N LYS A 26 11.36 23.83 -10.14
CA LYS A 26 12.68 23.16 -10.06
C LYS A 26 12.71 21.80 -10.75
N TYR A 27 11.66 21.00 -10.60
CA TYR A 27 11.65 19.59 -11.04
C TYR A 27 10.73 19.31 -12.23
N GLY A 28 9.91 20.29 -12.63
CA GLY A 28 8.87 20.10 -13.63
C GLY A 28 7.62 19.41 -13.07
N THR A 29 6.61 19.25 -13.95
CA THR A 29 5.38 18.51 -13.70
C THR A 29 5.14 17.51 -14.84
N PRO A 30 4.38 16.41 -14.65
CA PRO A 30 3.85 15.94 -13.37
C PRO A 30 4.94 15.60 -12.35
N LEU A 31 4.64 15.70 -11.05
CA LEU A 31 5.64 15.55 -9.99
C LEU A 31 5.06 14.83 -8.77
N TYR A 32 5.73 13.75 -8.30
CA TYR A 32 5.43 13.14 -7.01
C TYR A 32 6.22 13.83 -5.90
N LEU A 33 5.53 14.30 -4.88
CA LEU A 33 6.11 14.82 -3.64
C LEU A 33 5.80 13.87 -2.49
N TYR A 34 6.80 13.55 -1.67
CA TYR A 34 6.63 12.78 -0.44
C TYR A 34 7.21 13.53 0.75
N ASP A 35 6.41 13.70 1.79
CA ASP A 35 6.81 14.23 3.09
C ASP A 35 7.41 13.10 3.95
N GLU A 36 8.75 13.08 4.06
CA GLU A 36 9.48 12.08 4.83
C GLU A 36 9.14 12.13 6.32
N ASP A 37 8.98 13.32 6.89
CA ASP A 37 8.66 13.45 8.30
C ASP A 37 7.30 12.83 8.62
N ARG A 38 6.34 12.97 7.69
CA ARG A 38 5.03 12.34 7.80
C ARG A 38 5.12 10.82 7.71
N ILE A 39 5.90 10.27 6.76
CA ILE A 39 6.12 8.82 6.64
C ILE A 39 6.71 8.28 7.94
N ARG A 40 7.77 8.90 8.46
CA ARG A 40 8.42 8.49 9.71
C ARG A 40 7.45 8.55 10.90
N SER A 41 6.65 9.60 11.00
CA SER A 41 5.62 9.75 12.03
C SER A 41 4.57 8.63 11.97
N ASN A 42 4.09 8.30 10.76
CA ASN A 42 3.14 7.20 10.55
C ASN A 42 3.74 5.84 10.95
N CYS A 43 4.99 5.56 10.55
CA CYS A 43 5.72 4.35 10.96
C CYS A 43 5.80 4.21 12.49
N ARG A 44 6.26 5.27 13.16
CA ARG A 44 6.39 5.30 14.63
C ARG A 44 5.06 5.08 15.33
N ARG A 45 4.00 5.75 14.86
CA ARG A 45 2.65 5.62 15.44
C ARG A 45 2.12 4.19 15.34
N LEU A 46 2.26 3.55 14.18
CA LEU A 46 1.81 2.18 13.95
C LEU A 46 2.63 1.18 14.78
N LEU A 47 3.96 1.31 14.78
CA LEU A 47 4.84 0.43 15.54
C LEU A 47 4.63 0.57 17.06
N ALA A 48 4.46 1.81 17.54
CA ALA A 48 4.17 2.06 18.95
C ALA A 48 2.81 1.48 19.36
N ALA A 49 1.77 1.60 18.53
CA ALA A 49 0.46 1.01 18.78
C ALA A 49 0.54 -0.52 18.82
N ALA A 50 1.17 -1.15 17.83
CA ALA A 50 1.33 -2.60 17.79
C ALA A 50 2.09 -3.13 19.03
N ARG A 51 3.21 -2.49 19.38
CA ARG A 51 4.01 -2.91 20.55
C ARG A 51 3.32 -2.65 21.88
N ARG A 52 2.54 -1.60 22.01
CA ARG A 52 1.73 -1.34 23.21
C ARG A 52 0.71 -2.46 23.44
N GLU A 53 0.07 -2.92 22.38
CA GLU A 53 -1.01 -3.89 22.49
C GLU A 53 -0.53 -5.35 22.53
N PHE A 54 0.52 -5.70 21.78
CA PHE A 54 0.98 -7.08 21.61
C PHE A 54 2.37 -7.35 22.18
N GLY A 55 3.03 -6.36 22.77
CA GLY A 55 4.38 -6.48 23.31
C GLY A 55 5.49 -6.33 22.26
N SER A 56 6.73 -6.52 22.69
CA SER A 56 7.94 -6.31 21.87
C SER A 56 8.09 -7.29 20.70
N GLY A 57 7.33 -8.36 20.66
CA GLY A 57 7.34 -9.35 19.57
C GLY A 57 6.41 -8.99 18.40
N ALA A 58 5.61 -7.92 18.54
CA ALA A 58 4.78 -7.45 17.43
C ALA A 58 5.62 -6.78 16.35
N GLU A 59 5.33 -7.12 15.08
CA GLU A 59 6.02 -6.53 13.95
C GLU A 59 5.04 -5.84 13.00
N VAL A 60 5.48 -4.72 12.45
CA VAL A 60 4.77 -3.97 11.43
C VAL A 60 5.54 -4.12 10.12
N LEU A 61 4.92 -4.77 9.14
CA LEU A 61 5.48 -4.96 7.81
C LEU A 61 4.92 -3.87 6.89
N TYR A 62 5.78 -3.05 6.35
CA TYR A 62 5.36 -2.08 5.34
C TYR A 62 4.96 -2.78 4.05
N ALA A 63 3.70 -2.62 3.62
CA ALA A 63 3.22 -3.18 2.36
C ALA A 63 3.80 -2.38 1.17
N SER A 64 4.92 -2.86 0.62
CA SER A 64 5.75 -2.15 -0.36
C SER A 64 5.02 -1.81 -1.66
N LYS A 65 4.01 -2.59 -2.03
CA LYS A 65 3.11 -2.29 -3.17
C LYS A 65 2.45 -0.92 -3.10
N ALA A 66 2.38 -0.28 -1.92
CA ALA A 66 1.82 1.06 -1.77
C ALA A 66 2.73 2.13 -2.40
N ALA A 67 4.04 2.06 -2.18
CA ALA A 67 5.06 2.85 -2.86
C ALA A 67 6.39 2.11 -2.77
N SER A 68 7.01 1.75 -3.91
CA SER A 68 8.20 0.90 -3.95
C SER A 68 9.32 1.60 -4.70
N PHE A 69 10.21 2.27 -3.96
CA PHE A 69 11.48 2.82 -4.42
C PHE A 69 12.49 2.85 -3.27
N ARG A 70 13.78 2.91 -3.58
CA ARG A 70 14.87 2.70 -2.58
C ARG A 70 14.69 3.48 -1.29
N GLU A 71 14.31 4.76 -1.40
CA GLU A 71 14.26 5.64 -0.24
C GLU A 71 13.16 5.24 0.75
N ILE A 72 12.02 4.73 0.28
CA ILE A 72 10.97 4.22 1.17
C ILE A 72 11.50 3.04 2.00
N TYR A 73 12.22 2.09 1.38
CA TYR A 73 12.79 0.96 2.13
C TYR A 73 13.80 1.42 3.18
N ARG A 74 14.63 2.45 2.89
CA ARG A 74 15.54 3.04 3.89
C ARG A 74 14.78 3.65 5.05
N ILE A 75 13.76 4.46 4.76
CA ILE A 75 12.96 5.13 5.80
C ILE A 75 12.27 4.11 6.69
N VAL A 76 11.59 3.11 6.14
CA VAL A 76 10.88 2.11 6.94
C VAL A 76 11.84 1.23 7.75
N ALA A 77 13.04 0.91 7.21
CA ALA A 77 14.09 0.22 7.94
C ALA A 77 14.62 1.05 9.12
N ASP A 78 14.91 2.35 8.89
CA ASP A 78 15.37 3.28 9.94
C ASP A 78 14.37 3.38 11.09
N GLU A 79 13.07 3.34 10.78
CA GLU A 79 11.99 3.37 11.78
C GLU A 79 11.70 1.99 12.40
N GLY A 80 12.46 0.97 12.03
CA GLY A 80 12.40 -0.36 12.63
C GLY A 80 11.24 -1.23 12.14
N LEU A 81 10.63 -0.89 11.01
CA LEU A 81 9.62 -1.72 10.37
C LEU A 81 10.27 -2.84 9.54
N TRP A 82 9.52 -3.91 9.38
CA TRP A 82 9.75 -4.95 8.39
C TRP A 82 9.08 -4.52 7.07
N SER A 83 9.13 -5.37 6.02
CA SER A 83 8.41 -5.10 4.77
C SER A 83 7.82 -6.37 4.18
N ASP A 84 6.64 -6.24 3.53
CA ASP A 84 6.24 -7.22 2.55
C ASP A 84 6.87 -6.90 1.19
N VAL A 85 6.99 -7.90 0.32
CA VAL A 85 7.42 -7.77 -1.07
C VAL A 85 6.59 -8.73 -1.92
N VAL A 86 6.30 -8.35 -3.18
CA VAL A 86 5.35 -9.10 -4.02
C VAL A 86 5.98 -9.59 -5.33
N SER A 87 7.21 -9.15 -5.66
CA SER A 87 7.88 -9.50 -6.91
C SER A 87 9.40 -9.46 -6.77
N ARG A 88 10.10 -10.08 -7.75
CA ARG A 88 11.58 -9.93 -7.86
C ARG A 88 12.03 -8.49 -7.98
N GLY A 89 11.24 -7.64 -8.62
CA GLY A 89 11.53 -6.20 -8.74
C GLY A 89 11.51 -5.49 -7.39
N GLU A 90 10.54 -5.78 -6.54
CA GLU A 90 10.49 -5.25 -5.17
C GLU A 90 11.63 -5.81 -4.31
N ILE A 91 11.92 -7.11 -4.39
CA ILE A 91 13.09 -7.73 -3.73
C ILE A 91 14.39 -7.04 -4.17
N ALA A 92 14.60 -6.85 -5.48
CA ALA A 92 15.78 -6.17 -6.00
C ALA A 92 15.88 -4.72 -5.51
N THR A 93 14.75 -4.02 -5.44
CA THR A 93 14.68 -2.64 -4.95
C THR A 93 15.05 -2.57 -3.47
N ALA A 94 14.48 -3.47 -2.64
CA ALA A 94 14.79 -3.57 -1.21
C ALA A 94 16.28 -3.88 -0.99
N CYS A 95 16.83 -4.89 -1.68
CA CYS A 95 18.26 -5.22 -1.63
C CYS A 95 19.13 -4.02 -2.01
N SER A 96 18.79 -3.29 -3.07
CA SER A 96 19.55 -2.11 -3.52
C SER A 96 19.46 -0.92 -2.57
N ALA A 97 18.46 -0.91 -1.69
CA ALA A 97 18.33 0.05 -0.59
C ALA A 97 19.14 -0.36 0.66
N GLY A 98 19.67 -1.58 0.70
CA GLY A 98 20.35 -2.14 1.87
C GLY A 98 19.39 -2.67 2.93
N PHE A 99 18.14 -3.00 2.55
CA PHE A 99 17.15 -3.54 3.47
C PHE A 99 17.53 -4.95 3.93
N ASP A 100 17.33 -5.25 5.22
CA ASP A 100 17.56 -6.58 5.77
C ASP A 100 16.48 -7.56 5.27
N MET A 101 16.83 -8.38 4.29
CA MET A 101 15.88 -9.30 3.65
C MET A 101 15.35 -10.37 4.60
N SER A 102 16.02 -10.66 5.72
CA SER A 102 15.52 -11.56 6.75
C SER A 102 14.26 -11.03 7.45
N LYS A 103 14.00 -9.71 7.32
CA LYS A 103 12.81 -8.99 7.81
C LYS A 103 11.77 -8.75 6.72
N THR A 104 11.70 -9.61 5.71
CA THR A 104 10.71 -9.51 4.64
C THR A 104 9.79 -10.72 4.61
N CYS A 105 8.54 -10.49 4.18
CA CYS A 105 7.58 -11.53 3.83
C CYS A 105 7.25 -11.44 2.34
N PHE A 106 7.43 -12.53 1.59
CA PHE A 106 7.17 -12.57 0.15
C PHE A 106 5.75 -13.06 -0.11
N HIS A 107 4.93 -12.17 -0.64
CA HIS A 107 3.54 -12.42 -1.02
C HIS A 107 3.42 -12.64 -2.53
N SER A 108 2.36 -13.17 -2.98
CA SER A 108 1.78 -13.31 -4.32
C SER A 108 0.91 -14.56 -4.35
N ASN A 109 -0.12 -14.57 -5.18
CA ASN A 109 -0.92 -15.78 -5.44
C ASN A 109 -0.31 -16.69 -6.50
N ASN A 110 0.78 -16.28 -7.13
CA ASN A 110 1.52 -17.07 -8.11
C ASN A 110 2.99 -16.64 -8.14
N LYS A 111 3.80 -17.31 -7.34
CA LYS A 111 5.26 -17.16 -7.34
C LYS A 111 5.83 -18.20 -8.32
N THR A 112 6.50 -17.75 -9.36
CA THR A 112 7.17 -18.65 -10.32
C THR A 112 8.40 -19.30 -9.69
N GLU A 113 8.91 -20.38 -10.30
CA GLU A 113 10.16 -21.01 -9.85
C GLU A 113 11.33 -20.01 -9.80
N GLU A 114 11.39 -19.10 -10.77
CA GLU A 114 12.39 -18.03 -10.79
C GLU A 114 12.21 -17.04 -9.65
N ASP A 115 10.96 -16.70 -9.30
CA ASP A 115 10.66 -15.81 -8.16
C ASP A 115 11.09 -16.48 -6.84
N ILE A 116 10.76 -17.75 -6.68
CA ILE A 116 11.12 -18.56 -5.50
C ILE A 116 12.64 -18.64 -5.39
N GLY A 117 13.32 -19.06 -6.47
CA GLY A 117 14.77 -19.18 -6.52
C GLY A 117 15.46 -17.86 -6.16
N TYR A 118 15.05 -16.76 -6.79
CA TYR A 118 15.59 -15.43 -6.53
C TYR A 118 15.42 -15.00 -5.08
N ALA A 119 14.23 -15.20 -4.51
CA ALA A 119 13.92 -14.83 -3.12
C ALA A 119 14.75 -15.64 -2.11
N LEU A 120 14.89 -16.96 -2.34
CA LEU A 120 15.76 -17.83 -1.51
C LEU A 120 17.23 -17.40 -1.55
N GLU A 121 17.75 -17.03 -2.74
CA GLU A 121 19.12 -16.54 -2.91
C GLU A 121 19.36 -15.22 -2.19
N ARG A 122 18.37 -14.32 -2.20
CA ARG A 122 18.42 -13.01 -1.53
C ARG A 122 18.15 -13.08 -0.03
N GLY A 123 17.79 -14.25 0.52
CA GLY A 123 17.60 -14.44 1.95
C GLY A 123 16.30 -13.84 2.48
N VAL A 124 15.23 -13.85 1.67
CA VAL A 124 13.88 -13.45 2.12
C VAL A 124 13.48 -14.24 3.36
N GLY A 125 13.00 -13.52 4.39
CA GLY A 125 12.76 -14.10 5.71
C GLY A 125 11.60 -15.08 5.74
N TYR A 126 10.46 -14.70 5.16
CA TYR A 126 9.23 -15.49 5.16
C TYR A 126 8.60 -15.53 3.77
N PHE A 127 7.90 -16.61 3.48
CA PHE A 127 7.00 -16.71 2.33
C PHE A 127 5.57 -16.86 2.84
N ALA A 128 4.67 -16.01 2.41
CA ALA A 128 3.23 -16.20 2.55
C ALA A 128 2.78 -17.11 1.41
N VAL A 129 2.64 -18.40 1.70
CA VAL A 129 2.32 -19.43 0.71
C VAL A 129 0.83 -19.43 0.42
N ASP A 130 0.47 -19.45 -0.86
CA ASP A 130 -0.89 -19.20 -1.36
C ASP A 130 -1.56 -20.45 -1.94
N SER A 131 -0.78 -21.49 -2.33
CA SER A 131 -1.30 -22.73 -2.91
C SER A 131 -0.47 -23.97 -2.54
N GLU A 132 -1.05 -25.17 -2.74
CA GLU A 132 -0.35 -26.44 -2.50
C GLU A 132 0.81 -26.63 -3.50
N GLU A 133 0.63 -26.19 -4.74
CA GLU A 133 1.69 -26.22 -5.77
C GLU A 133 2.89 -25.38 -5.35
N GLU A 134 2.64 -24.20 -4.75
CA GLU A 134 3.72 -23.37 -4.20
C GLU A 134 4.42 -24.04 -3.03
N LEU A 135 3.69 -24.75 -2.13
CA LEU A 135 4.32 -25.51 -1.04
C LEU A 135 5.34 -26.51 -1.58
N PHE A 136 4.98 -27.29 -2.61
CA PHE A 136 5.87 -28.27 -3.21
C PHE A 136 7.06 -27.60 -3.94
N ALA A 137 6.80 -26.58 -4.74
CA ALA A 137 7.84 -25.86 -5.48
C ALA A 137 8.87 -25.23 -4.50
N LEU A 138 8.39 -24.59 -3.44
CA LEU A 138 9.24 -23.97 -2.44
C LEU A 138 10.04 -25.02 -1.63
N ALA A 139 9.41 -26.15 -1.27
CA ALA A 139 10.08 -27.23 -0.56
C ALA A 139 11.22 -27.83 -1.39
N CYS A 140 10.98 -28.09 -2.68
CA CYS A 140 12.00 -28.58 -3.62
C CYS A 140 13.14 -27.55 -3.77
N ALA A 141 12.80 -26.28 -4.04
CA ALA A 141 13.80 -25.23 -4.23
C ALA A 141 14.65 -24.96 -2.97
N ALA A 142 14.06 -25.11 -1.79
CA ALA A 142 14.77 -25.00 -0.50
C ALA A 142 15.70 -26.22 -0.30
N ALA A 143 15.23 -27.44 -0.61
CA ALA A 143 16.02 -28.66 -0.54
C ALA A 143 17.25 -28.60 -1.43
N ASP A 144 17.10 -28.20 -2.69
CA ASP A 144 18.19 -28.05 -3.66
C ASP A 144 19.29 -27.09 -3.20
N ARG A 145 18.93 -26.16 -2.31
CA ARG A 145 19.84 -25.17 -1.71
C ARG A 145 20.31 -25.53 -0.29
N GLY A 146 19.94 -26.71 0.22
CA GLY A 146 20.24 -27.13 1.59
C GLY A 146 19.68 -26.17 2.65
N LYS A 147 18.55 -25.51 2.36
CA LYS A 147 17.90 -24.55 3.26
C LYS A 147 16.62 -25.11 3.86
N ARG A 148 16.26 -24.58 5.01
CA ARG A 148 14.93 -24.70 5.60
C ARG A 148 14.29 -23.33 5.61
N GLN A 149 13.20 -23.16 4.83
CA GLN A 149 12.56 -21.87 4.63
C GLN A 149 11.38 -21.68 5.57
N ARG A 150 11.33 -20.53 6.26
CA ARG A 150 10.19 -20.11 7.08
C ARG A 150 9.02 -19.70 6.21
N ILE A 151 7.83 -20.18 6.56
CA ILE A 151 6.59 -19.89 5.83
C ILE A 151 5.46 -19.48 6.76
N LEU A 152 4.52 -18.70 6.21
CA LEU A 152 3.17 -18.51 6.72
C LEU A 152 2.20 -19.07 5.66
N LEU A 153 1.13 -19.76 6.06
CA LEU A 153 0.07 -20.11 5.12
C LEU A 153 -0.91 -18.96 5.01
N ARG A 154 -1.21 -18.52 3.80
CA ARG A 154 -2.24 -17.52 3.56
C ARG A 154 -3.61 -18.15 3.66
N ILE A 155 -4.38 -17.72 4.65
CA ILE A 155 -5.71 -18.23 4.96
C ILE A 155 -6.78 -17.26 4.46
N THR A 156 -7.81 -17.79 3.83
CA THR A 156 -9.00 -17.03 3.42
C THR A 156 -10.12 -17.29 4.42
N PRO A 157 -10.42 -16.34 5.33
CA PRO A 157 -11.35 -16.55 6.44
C PRO A 157 -12.82 -16.54 6.02
N GLY A 158 -13.15 -16.14 4.78
CA GLY A 158 -14.52 -16.12 4.27
C GLY A 158 -15.34 -14.90 4.70
N ILE A 159 -14.69 -13.75 4.88
CA ILE A 159 -15.31 -12.48 5.26
C ILE A 159 -15.53 -11.60 4.03
N ASP A 160 -16.72 -11.02 3.89
CA ASP A 160 -16.99 -9.94 2.93
C ASP A 160 -16.73 -8.59 3.63
N PRO A 161 -15.69 -7.83 3.19
CA PRO A 161 -15.37 -6.56 3.82
C PRO A 161 -16.30 -5.40 3.39
N HIS A 162 -17.32 -5.65 2.54
CA HIS A 162 -18.24 -4.64 1.99
C HIS A 162 -17.50 -3.43 1.38
N THR A 163 -16.35 -3.66 0.74
CA THR A 163 -15.55 -2.66 0.01
C THR A 163 -15.71 -2.85 -1.49
N TYR A 164 -15.00 -2.04 -2.29
CA TYR A 164 -14.95 -2.27 -3.74
C TYR A 164 -14.48 -3.70 -4.04
N GLU A 165 -15.20 -4.39 -4.92
CA GLU A 165 -14.95 -5.80 -5.26
C GLU A 165 -13.47 -6.07 -5.63
N ALA A 166 -12.85 -5.15 -6.36
CA ALA A 166 -11.45 -5.24 -6.77
C ALA A 166 -10.44 -5.23 -5.61
N VAL A 167 -10.83 -4.85 -4.40
CA VAL A 167 -9.96 -4.80 -3.19
C VAL A 167 -10.48 -5.68 -2.05
N ALA A 168 -11.54 -6.46 -2.28
CA ALA A 168 -12.08 -7.46 -1.35
C ALA A 168 -11.33 -8.79 -1.54
N THR A 169 -10.50 -9.18 -0.57
CA THR A 169 -9.63 -10.36 -0.68
C THR A 169 -9.97 -11.47 0.32
N GLY A 170 -10.97 -11.24 1.18
CA GLY A 170 -11.37 -12.18 2.25
C GLY A 170 -12.49 -13.14 1.90
N LYS A 171 -13.10 -13.04 0.71
CA LYS A 171 -14.23 -13.90 0.28
C LYS A 171 -13.76 -15.32 -0.02
N VAL A 172 -14.61 -16.31 0.19
CA VAL A 172 -14.30 -17.74 -0.05
C VAL A 172 -13.86 -18.01 -1.50
N ASP A 173 -14.40 -17.28 -2.47
CA ASP A 173 -14.12 -17.38 -3.90
C ASP A 173 -12.98 -16.45 -4.36
N SER A 174 -12.19 -15.93 -3.42
CA SER A 174 -11.00 -15.13 -3.73
C SER A 174 -9.95 -15.99 -4.46
N LYS A 175 -9.19 -15.35 -5.36
CA LYS A 175 -8.02 -15.99 -5.99
C LYS A 175 -6.87 -16.25 -4.99
N PHE A 176 -6.99 -15.82 -3.76
CA PHE A 176 -5.92 -15.84 -2.76
C PHE A 176 -6.21 -16.88 -1.67
N GLY A 177 -5.15 -17.61 -1.30
CA GLY A 177 -5.05 -18.38 -0.07
C GLY A 177 -5.94 -19.61 0.01
N PHE A 178 -5.82 -20.27 1.16
CA PHE A 178 -6.55 -21.49 1.48
C PHE A 178 -7.82 -21.17 2.26
N ALA A 179 -8.98 -21.54 1.72
CA ALA A 179 -10.26 -21.26 2.35
C ALA A 179 -10.50 -22.13 3.59
N VAL A 180 -10.90 -21.52 4.71
CA VAL A 180 -11.28 -22.23 5.93
C VAL A 180 -12.57 -23.04 5.69
N ALA A 181 -13.58 -22.42 5.09
CA ALA A 181 -14.90 -23.02 4.89
C ALA A 181 -14.89 -24.32 4.07
N THR A 182 -13.90 -24.54 3.22
CA THR A 182 -13.78 -25.74 2.36
C THR A 182 -12.83 -26.81 2.93
N GLY A 183 -12.22 -26.55 4.09
CA GLY A 183 -11.20 -27.41 4.70
C GLY A 183 -9.85 -27.38 3.99
N GLN A 184 -9.65 -26.51 2.99
CA GLN A 184 -8.37 -26.36 2.31
C GLN A 184 -7.25 -25.88 3.25
N ALA A 185 -7.57 -24.92 4.13
CA ALA A 185 -6.64 -24.39 5.11
C ALA A 185 -6.09 -25.47 6.06
N GLU A 186 -6.94 -26.38 6.49
CA GLU A 186 -6.57 -27.53 7.34
C GLU A 186 -5.66 -28.50 6.59
N ARG A 187 -6.04 -28.90 5.35
CA ARG A 187 -5.21 -29.79 4.51
C ARG A 187 -3.84 -29.19 4.20
N ALA A 188 -3.80 -27.90 3.85
CA ALA A 188 -2.55 -27.19 3.61
C ALA A 188 -1.66 -27.15 4.85
N THR A 189 -2.25 -27.00 6.05
CA THR A 189 -1.52 -27.06 7.32
C THR A 189 -0.87 -28.44 7.52
N ALA A 190 -1.64 -29.51 7.33
CA ALA A 190 -1.12 -30.89 7.44
C ALA A 190 0.02 -31.14 6.41
N LEU A 191 -0.17 -30.68 5.18
CA LEU A 191 0.84 -30.79 4.12
C LEU A 191 2.11 -30.04 4.51
N ALA A 192 2.00 -28.77 4.92
CA ALA A 192 3.15 -27.95 5.29
C ALA A 192 3.97 -28.58 6.45
N LEU A 193 3.28 -29.17 7.42
CA LEU A 193 3.92 -29.86 8.55
C LEU A 193 4.66 -31.14 8.11
N SER A 194 4.30 -31.76 6.99
CA SER A 194 4.97 -32.96 6.45
C SER A 194 6.22 -32.64 5.63
N LEU A 195 6.43 -31.37 5.21
CA LEU A 195 7.51 -30.96 4.32
C LEU A 195 8.74 -30.48 5.14
N GLY A 196 9.73 -31.35 5.36
CA GLY A 196 10.86 -31.11 6.28
C GLY A 196 11.75 -29.91 5.93
N ASN A 197 11.76 -29.46 4.66
CA ASN A 197 12.53 -28.29 4.22
C ASN A 197 11.78 -26.97 4.39
N LEU A 198 10.55 -27.01 4.91
CA LEU A 198 9.78 -25.84 5.28
C LEU A 198 9.63 -25.76 6.79
N GLU A 199 9.55 -24.55 7.31
CA GLU A 199 9.22 -24.26 8.70
C GLU A 199 7.92 -23.46 8.74
N LEU A 200 6.82 -24.14 9.03
CA LEU A 200 5.55 -23.45 9.24
C LEU A 200 5.63 -22.63 10.53
N CYS A 201 5.68 -21.30 10.40
CA CYS A 201 5.76 -20.38 11.53
C CYS A 201 4.39 -19.89 12.00
N GLY A 202 3.38 -19.97 11.14
CA GLY A 202 2.04 -19.50 11.46
C GLY A 202 1.16 -19.25 10.25
N PHE A 203 0.20 -18.36 10.41
CA PHE A 203 -0.83 -18.08 9.43
C PHE A 203 -0.87 -16.59 9.09
N HIS A 204 -1.20 -16.29 7.84
CA HIS A 204 -1.42 -14.94 7.33
C HIS A 204 -2.84 -14.81 6.78
N CYS A 205 -3.44 -13.63 6.88
CA CYS A 205 -4.63 -13.26 6.14
C CYS A 205 -4.60 -11.78 5.75
N HIS A 206 -5.31 -11.45 4.66
CA HIS A 206 -5.59 -10.07 4.29
C HIS A 206 -6.98 -10.02 3.67
N VAL A 207 -7.90 -9.25 4.25
CA VAL A 207 -9.33 -9.31 3.91
C VAL A 207 -9.82 -8.15 3.07
N GLY A 208 -9.07 -7.06 2.97
CA GLY A 208 -9.47 -5.91 2.18
C GLY A 208 -8.63 -4.67 2.41
N SER A 209 -9.00 -3.59 1.73
CA SER A 209 -8.27 -2.31 1.76
C SER A 209 -9.23 -1.15 1.96
N GLN A 210 -8.75 -0.05 2.56
CA GLN A 210 -9.52 1.17 2.83
C GLN A 210 -10.71 0.90 3.77
N LEU A 211 -10.46 0.13 4.84
CA LEU A 211 -11.44 -0.21 5.85
C LEU A 211 -11.52 0.93 6.87
N PHE A 212 -12.70 1.46 7.05
CA PHE A 212 -12.99 2.51 8.05
C PHE A 212 -13.64 1.95 9.32
N ASP A 213 -14.23 0.76 9.22
CA ASP A 213 -14.86 0.05 10.32
C ASP A 213 -13.94 -1.07 10.83
N ALA A 214 -13.57 -1.00 12.10
CA ALA A 214 -12.73 -2.00 12.77
C ALA A 214 -13.41 -3.37 12.90
N SER A 215 -14.75 -3.48 12.69
CA SER A 215 -15.49 -4.73 12.84
C SER A 215 -14.98 -5.84 11.93
N VAL A 216 -14.61 -5.51 10.69
CA VAL A 216 -14.04 -6.44 9.72
C VAL A 216 -12.71 -7.01 10.22
N GLN A 217 -11.81 -6.15 10.70
CA GLN A 217 -10.51 -6.58 11.21
C GLN A 217 -10.62 -7.35 12.52
N THR A 218 -11.53 -6.96 13.43
CA THR A 218 -11.77 -7.68 14.69
C THR A 218 -12.40 -9.05 14.44
N GLN A 219 -13.33 -9.16 13.49
CA GLN A 219 -13.90 -10.45 13.10
C GLN A 219 -12.82 -11.35 12.47
N THR A 220 -11.98 -10.79 11.60
CA THR A 220 -10.83 -11.50 11.02
C THR A 220 -9.91 -12.03 12.12
N ALA A 221 -9.56 -11.21 13.09
CA ALA A 221 -8.71 -11.59 14.20
C ALA A 221 -9.31 -12.77 15.01
N ARG A 222 -10.63 -12.76 15.29
CA ARG A 222 -11.34 -13.86 15.96
C ARG A 222 -11.27 -15.17 15.16
N ILE A 223 -11.57 -15.11 13.87
CA ILE A 223 -11.54 -16.30 12.99
C ILE A 223 -10.14 -16.88 12.92
N MET A 224 -9.13 -16.03 12.68
CA MET A 224 -7.74 -16.48 12.56
C MET A 224 -7.19 -17.05 13.86
N THR A 225 -7.54 -16.47 15.00
CA THR A 225 -7.14 -16.98 16.32
C THR A 225 -7.85 -18.31 16.62
N SER A 226 -9.14 -18.45 16.29
CA SER A 226 -9.88 -19.72 16.42
C SER A 226 -9.29 -20.79 15.50
N PHE A 227 -8.98 -20.45 14.25
CA PHE A 227 -8.34 -21.38 13.31
C PHE A 227 -6.98 -21.87 13.83
N ALA A 228 -6.15 -20.99 14.39
CA ALA A 228 -4.90 -21.40 15.01
C ALA A 228 -5.11 -22.38 16.18
N ALA A 229 -6.14 -22.17 16.99
CA ALA A 229 -6.51 -23.11 18.05
C ALA A 229 -7.00 -24.46 17.50
N ASP A 230 -7.81 -24.46 16.42
CA ASP A 230 -8.22 -25.70 15.74
C ASP A 230 -7.02 -26.52 15.25
N MET A 231 -5.98 -25.83 14.71
CA MET A 231 -4.76 -26.51 14.25
C MET A 231 -3.93 -27.08 15.41
N LYS A 232 -3.93 -26.42 16.56
CA LYS A 232 -3.38 -26.97 17.80
C LYS A 232 -4.10 -28.23 18.24
N ASP A 233 -5.43 -28.18 18.30
CA ASP A 233 -6.25 -29.30 18.75
C ASP A 233 -6.10 -30.53 17.84
N ARG A 234 -6.01 -30.31 16.51
CA ARG A 234 -5.95 -31.39 15.51
C ARG A 234 -4.57 -31.98 15.29
N PHE A 235 -3.55 -31.13 15.22
CA PHE A 235 -2.20 -31.52 14.81
C PHE A 235 -1.15 -31.33 15.91
N GLY A 236 -1.52 -30.81 17.08
CA GLY A 236 -0.57 -30.39 18.11
C GLY A 236 0.33 -29.23 17.68
N TYR A 237 -0.07 -28.51 16.62
CA TYR A 237 0.72 -27.41 16.06
C TYR A 237 0.35 -26.07 16.70
N GLU A 238 1.27 -25.47 17.43
CA GLU A 238 1.11 -24.12 17.97
C GLU A 238 1.67 -23.08 16.98
N ALA A 239 0.79 -22.26 16.42
CA ALA A 239 1.19 -21.17 15.54
C ALA A 239 1.97 -20.11 16.32
N GLY A 240 3.23 -19.88 15.93
CA GLY A 240 4.07 -18.86 16.53
C GLY A 240 3.75 -17.43 16.07
N ILE A 241 3.14 -17.30 14.90
CA ILE A 241 2.82 -16.00 14.26
C ILE A 241 1.38 -16.02 13.74
N LEU A 242 0.65 -14.92 13.97
CA LEU A 242 -0.53 -14.56 13.22
C LEU A 242 -0.28 -13.22 12.54
N ASP A 243 -0.22 -13.23 11.21
CA ASP A 243 -0.21 -12.03 10.40
C ASP A 243 -1.66 -11.69 9.98
N LEU A 244 -2.14 -10.56 10.49
CA LEU A 244 -3.52 -10.13 10.31
C LEU A 244 -3.68 -9.13 9.14
N GLY A 245 -2.61 -8.98 8.34
CA GLY A 245 -2.61 -8.15 7.15
C GLY A 245 -2.74 -6.65 7.45
N GLY A 246 -3.22 -5.91 6.46
CA GLY A 246 -3.35 -4.46 6.52
C GLY A 246 -4.80 -4.00 6.42
N GLY A 247 -5.03 -3.09 5.46
CA GLY A 247 -6.38 -2.59 5.16
C GLY A 247 -6.76 -1.30 5.87
N PHE A 248 -5.91 -0.77 6.75
CA PHE A 248 -6.15 0.48 7.47
C PHE A 248 -6.50 1.63 6.51
N GLY A 249 -7.69 2.21 6.68
CA GLY A 249 -8.20 3.30 5.87
C GLY A 249 -7.45 4.61 6.08
N VAL A 250 -7.53 5.51 5.10
CA VAL A 250 -7.06 6.89 5.18
C VAL A 250 -8.09 7.83 4.56
N ARG A 251 -8.08 9.07 4.99
CA ARG A 251 -8.98 10.11 4.52
C ARG A 251 -8.49 10.72 3.21
N TYR A 252 -9.28 10.64 2.13
CA TYR A 252 -9.00 11.26 0.83
C TYR A 252 -9.82 12.53 0.57
N THR A 253 -11.01 12.63 1.18
CA THR A 253 -11.94 13.76 1.00
C THR A 253 -12.51 14.19 2.34
N ALA A 254 -13.03 15.42 2.43
CA ALA A 254 -13.46 16.00 3.68
C ALA A 254 -14.69 15.29 4.32
N ASP A 255 -15.50 14.64 3.51
CA ASP A 255 -16.68 13.85 3.92
C ASP A 255 -16.34 12.47 4.46
N GLN A 256 -15.12 11.95 4.21
CA GLN A 256 -14.68 10.67 4.73
C GLN A 256 -14.24 10.79 6.21
N PRO A 257 -14.41 9.70 7.01
CA PRO A 257 -13.90 9.68 8.37
C PRO A 257 -12.37 9.77 8.40
N SER A 258 -11.84 10.22 9.53
CA SER A 258 -10.39 10.18 9.80
C SER A 258 -10.11 8.99 10.71
N PRO A 259 -9.72 7.82 10.18
CA PRO A 259 -9.57 6.62 10.97
C PRO A 259 -8.34 6.72 11.88
N ASP A 260 -8.48 6.21 13.10
CA ASP A 260 -7.37 6.04 14.03
C ASP A 260 -6.86 4.60 13.98
N ALA A 261 -5.77 4.39 13.25
CA ALA A 261 -5.16 3.07 13.14
C ALA A 261 -4.73 2.49 14.51
N ALA A 262 -4.38 3.35 15.49
CA ALA A 262 -4.02 2.87 16.82
C ALA A 262 -5.24 2.33 17.59
N ALA A 263 -6.41 2.94 17.44
CA ALA A 263 -7.66 2.43 17.99
C ALA A 263 -8.04 1.09 17.34
N VAL A 264 -7.94 0.99 16.01
CA VAL A 264 -8.19 -0.27 15.28
C VAL A 264 -7.25 -1.39 15.75
N ILE A 265 -5.96 -1.10 15.96
CA ILE A 265 -4.99 -2.08 16.49
C ILE A 265 -5.38 -2.53 17.90
N ALA A 266 -5.88 -1.64 18.76
CA ALA A 266 -6.36 -1.98 20.10
C ALA A 266 -7.60 -2.90 20.05
N ASP A 267 -8.54 -2.66 19.13
CA ASP A 267 -9.72 -3.50 18.92
C ASP A 267 -9.33 -4.91 18.42
N ILE A 268 -8.40 -4.98 17.46
CA ILE A 268 -7.81 -6.25 16.99
C ILE A 268 -7.17 -7.00 18.17
N ALA A 269 -6.41 -6.32 19.00
CA ALA A 269 -5.71 -6.94 20.13
C ALA A 269 -6.70 -7.46 21.19
N SER A 270 -7.78 -6.74 21.45
CA SER A 270 -8.84 -7.21 22.33
C SER A 270 -9.49 -8.48 21.79
N ALA A 271 -9.76 -8.54 20.48
CA ALA A 271 -10.33 -9.71 19.82
C ALA A 271 -9.39 -10.93 19.88
N VAL A 272 -8.10 -10.75 19.60
CA VAL A 272 -7.09 -11.82 19.69
C VAL A 272 -7.01 -12.36 21.12
N ARG A 273 -6.85 -11.47 22.13
CA ARG A 273 -6.71 -11.87 23.53
C ARG A 273 -7.94 -12.62 24.06
N SER A 274 -9.15 -12.11 23.78
CA SER A 274 -10.38 -12.77 24.23
C SER A 274 -10.53 -14.16 23.62
N THR A 275 -10.34 -14.27 22.29
CA THR A 275 -10.50 -15.55 21.59
C THR A 275 -9.40 -16.56 21.99
N ALA A 276 -8.14 -16.10 22.18
CA ALA A 276 -7.06 -16.96 22.63
C ALA A 276 -7.35 -17.52 24.03
N ALA A 277 -7.84 -16.68 24.97
CA ALA A 277 -8.22 -17.10 26.31
C ALA A 277 -9.39 -18.12 26.29
N GLU A 278 -10.44 -17.86 25.50
CA GLU A 278 -11.60 -18.77 25.34
C GLU A 278 -11.18 -20.14 24.79
N ARG A 279 -10.18 -20.17 23.89
CA ARG A 279 -9.72 -21.38 23.19
C ARG A 279 -8.49 -22.04 23.86
N GLY A 280 -7.96 -21.51 24.96
CA GLY A 280 -6.77 -22.04 25.61
C GLY A 280 -5.50 -22.00 24.75
N LEU A 281 -5.41 -20.99 23.87
CA LEU A 281 -4.28 -20.77 22.97
C LEU A 281 -3.26 -19.82 23.62
N ALA A 282 -1.97 -20.14 23.58
CA ALA A 282 -0.92 -19.18 23.90
C ALA A 282 -0.93 -18.04 22.87
N LEU A 283 -0.73 -16.80 23.32
CA LEU A 283 -0.75 -15.64 22.40
C LEU A 283 0.41 -15.75 21.40
N PRO A 284 0.13 -15.83 20.08
CA PRO A 284 1.17 -15.80 19.07
C PRO A 284 1.74 -14.38 18.92
N ARG A 285 2.89 -14.26 18.28
CA ARG A 285 3.38 -12.97 17.80
C ARG A 285 2.43 -12.44 16.73
N ILE A 286 2.15 -11.15 16.78
CA ILE A 286 1.24 -10.52 15.81
C ILE A 286 2.02 -9.70 14.80
N PHE A 287 1.75 -9.94 13.52
CA PHE A 287 2.20 -9.12 12.41
C PHE A 287 1.01 -8.35 11.83
N ILE A 288 1.27 -7.13 11.37
CA ILE A 288 0.32 -6.30 10.61
C ILE A 288 1.02 -5.69 9.41
N GLU A 289 0.29 -5.46 8.30
CA GLU A 289 0.83 -5.06 7.01
C GLU A 289 0.26 -3.71 6.50
N PRO A 290 0.48 -2.60 7.20
CA PRO A 290 0.04 -1.29 6.73
C PRO A 290 0.88 -0.83 5.52
N GLY A 291 0.22 -0.46 4.42
CA GLY A 291 0.87 0.20 3.28
C GLY A 291 0.31 1.60 3.10
N ARG A 292 -0.98 1.68 2.77
CA ARG A 292 -1.69 2.93 2.55
C ARG A 292 -1.54 3.92 3.71
N SER A 293 -1.78 3.48 4.92
CA SER A 293 -1.72 4.30 6.13
C SER A 293 -0.31 4.77 6.52
N VAL A 294 0.73 4.24 5.86
CA VAL A 294 2.11 4.73 6.01
C VAL A 294 2.39 5.89 5.06
N VAL A 295 1.97 5.80 3.79
CA VAL A 295 2.47 6.72 2.75
C VAL A 295 1.40 7.59 2.09
N ALA A 296 0.10 7.27 2.20
CA ALA A 296 -0.92 7.95 1.39
C ALA A 296 -1.01 9.45 1.67
N ASP A 297 -1.18 9.85 2.93
CA ASP A 297 -1.28 11.24 3.36
C ASP A 297 0.07 11.96 3.40
N ALA A 298 1.14 11.19 3.27
CA ALA A 298 2.49 11.70 3.10
C ALA A 298 2.84 12.01 1.64
N GLY A 299 1.94 11.80 0.68
CA GLY A 299 2.19 12.04 -0.73
C GLY A 299 1.24 13.04 -1.38
N MET A 300 1.76 13.79 -2.32
CA MET A 300 1.05 14.76 -3.14
C MET A 300 1.51 14.65 -4.59
N MET A 301 0.59 14.75 -5.55
CA MET A 301 0.91 14.90 -6.97
C MET A 301 0.69 16.33 -7.40
N ILE A 302 1.60 16.86 -8.22
CA ILE A 302 1.50 18.20 -8.79
C ILE A 302 1.41 18.09 -10.31
N TYR A 303 0.48 18.83 -10.87
CA TYR A 303 0.20 18.90 -12.30
C TYR A 303 0.18 20.34 -12.78
N THR A 304 0.51 20.54 -14.05
CA THR A 304 0.27 21.80 -14.75
C THR A 304 -1.02 21.69 -15.57
N VAL A 305 -1.90 22.68 -15.42
CA VAL A 305 -3.12 22.80 -16.21
C VAL A 305 -2.74 23.15 -17.66
N GLY A 306 -3.11 22.28 -18.60
CA GLY A 306 -2.88 22.46 -20.03
C GLY A 306 -4.02 23.18 -20.72
N SER A 307 -5.27 22.89 -20.35
CA SER A 307 -6.46 23.53 -20.91
C SER A 307 -7.64 23.50 -19.94
N VAL A 308 -8.53 24.48 -20.12
CA VAL A 308 -9.84 24.54 -19.45
C VAL A 308 -10.90 24.61 -20.53
N LYS A 309 -11.85 23.66 -20.52
CA LYS A 309 -12.93 23.57 -21.51
C LYS A 309 -14.28 23.56 -20.80
N ARG A 310 -15.12 24.54 -21.10
CA ARG A 310 -16.48 24.62 -20.60
C ARG A 310 -17.44 24.31 -21.73
N LEU A 311 -18.34 23.36 -21.53
CA LEU A 311 -19.36 22.95 -22.47
C LEU A 311 -20.70 23.47 -21.92
N PRO A 312 -21.31 24.52 -22.52
CA PRO A 312 -22.57 25.09 -22.02
C PRO A 312 -23.66 24.03 -21.88
N GLY A 313 -24.25 23.91 -20.69
CA GLY A 313 -25.26 22.88 -20.38
C GLY A 313 -24.72 21.47 -20.12
N TYR A 314 -23.40 21.28 -20.12
CA TYR A 314 -22.71 20.00 -19.87
C TYR A 314 -21.57 20.16 -18.86
N LYS A 315 -20.56 19.30 -18.99
CA LYS A 315 -19.39 19.29 -18.08
C LYS A 315 -18.39 20.41 -18.38
N ALA A 316 -17.71 20.88 -17.36
CA ALA A 316 -16.48 21.63 -17.49
C ALA A 316 -15.28 20.72 -17.21
N TYR A 317 -14.22 20.88 -18.00
CA TYR A 317 -12.99 20.09 -17.87
C TYR A 317 -11.80 20.96 -17.55
N VAL A 318 -10.94 20.45 -16.66
CA VAL A 318 -9.57 20.92 -16.48
C VAL A 318 -8.65 19.78 -16.88
N SER A 319 -7.91 19.93 -17.98
CA SER A 319 -6.96 18.94 -18.45
C SER A 319 -5.56 19.27 -17.96
N VAL A 320 -4.83 18.24 -17.46
CA VAL A 320 -3.51 18.37 -16.89
C VAL A 320 -2.45 17.62 -17.71
N ASP A 321 -1.18 17.88 -17.43
CA ASP A 321 -0.04 17.30 -18.13
C ASP A 321 0.30 15.85 -17.70
N GLY A 322 -0.35 15.31 -16.64
CA GLY A 322 -0.34 13.90 -16.24
C GLY A 322 -1.64 13.19 -16.58
N GLY A 323 -1.99 12.15 -15.82
CA GLY A 323 -3.22 11.41 -16.01
C GLY A 323 -3.21 10.02 -15.39
N MET A 324 -3.94 9.08 -15.99
CA MET A 324 -3.99 7.69 -15.52
C MET A 324 -2.63 6.98 -15.57
N THR A 325 -1.65 7.51 -16.28
CA THR A 325 -0.29 6.97 -16.33
C THR A 325 0.49 7.15 -15.04
N ASP A 326 0.13 8.14 -14.25
CA ASP A 326 0.78 8.48 -12.98
C ASP A 326 -0.19 8.48 -11.79
N ASN A 327 -1.50 8.59 -12.04
CA ASN A 327 -2.57 8.45 -11.07
C ASN A 327 -3.72 7.58 -11.61
N PRO A 328 -3.58 6.24 -11.67
CA PRO A 328 -4.57 5.38 -12.31
C PRO A 328 -5.82 5.11 -11.47
N ARG A 329 -5.81 5.48 -10.19
CA ARG A 329 -6.79 4.97 -9.23
C ARG A 329 -8.22 5.48 -9.45
N TYR A 330 -8.40 6.70 -9.95
CA TYR A 330 -9.74 7.16 -10.30
C TYR A 330 -10.28 6.38 -11.51
N ALA A 331 -9.46 6.19 -12.53
CA ALA A 331 -9.83 5.41 -13.71
C ALA A 331 -10.19 3.96 -13.36
N LEU A 332 -9.42 3.30 -12.48
CA LEU A 332 -9.58 1.89 -12.11
C LEU A 332 -10.66 1.66 -11.05
N TYR A 333 -10.76 2.52 -10.04
CA TYR A 333 -11.51 2.25 -8.80
C TYR A 333 -12.47 3.38 -8.42
N ARG A 334 -12.55 4.44 -9.20
CA ARG A 334 -13.29 5.67 -8.84
C ARG A 334 -12.90 6.25 -7.48
N SER A 335 -11.62 6.04 -7.11
CA SER A 335 -11.09 6.55 -5.83
C SER A 335 -11.11 8.07 -5.82
N PRO A 336 -11.81 8.72 -4.86
CA PRO A 336 -11.88 10.16 -4.82
C PRO A 336 -10.55 10.77 -4.34
N TYR A 337 -10.30 12.02 -4.73
CA TYR A 337 -9.17 12.82 -4.29
C TYR A 337 -9.58 14.25 -4.02
N THR A 338 -8.85 14.92 -3.13
CA THR A 338 -8.97 16.37 -2.91
C THR A 338 -7.92 17.09 -3.74
N PHE A 339 -8.35 18.10 -4.50
CA PHE A 339 -7.48 18.94 -5.31
C PHE A 339 -7.41 20.36 -4.79
N TYR A 340 -6.27 21.01 -4.98
CA TYR A 340 -6.03 22.39 -4.60
C TYR A 340 -5.38 23.15 -5.78
N LEU A 341 -5.81 24.37 -6.03
CA LEU A 341 -5.04 25.30 -6.86
C LEU A 341 -3.77 25.65 -6.11
N ALA A 342 -2.59 25.35 -6.66
CA ALA A 342 -1.32 25.43 -5.96
C ALA A 342 -0.46 26.64 -6.39
N SER A 343 -0.62 27.12 -7.63
CA SER A 343 0.20 28.21 -8.19
C SER A 343 -0.06 29.56 -7.56
N ARG A 344 -1.26 29.80 -7.06
CA ARG A 344 -1.71 31.10 -6.57
C ARG A 344 -2.91 30.97 -5.63
N ALA A 345 -3.17 31.99 -4.84
CA ALA A 345 -4.47 32.18 -4.21
C ALA A 345 -5.51 32.61 -5.27
N SER A 346 -6.76 32.27 -5.05
CA SER A 346 -7.88 32.77 -5.83
C SER A 346 -9.02 33.14 -4.87
N GLU A 347 -9.68 34.29 -5.16
CA GLU A 347 -10.89 34.74 -4.48
C GLU A 347 -12.15 34.44 -5.32
N ALA A 348 -11.98 33.84 -6.50
CA ALA A 348 -13.08 33.43 -7.37
C ALA A 348 -13.93 32.33 -6.69
N GLY A 349 -15.23 32.39 -6.93
CA GLY A 349 -16.14 31.32 -6.50
C GLY A 349 -15.76 29.97 -7.12
N GLU A 350 -16.22 28.89 -6.49
CA GLU A 350 -15.97 27.53 -6.97
C GLU A 350 -16.91 27.14 -8.11
N GLU A 351 -16.40 26.37 -9.05
CA GLU A 351 -17.11 25.70 -10.13
C GLU A 351 -16.72 24.22 -10.13
N ASN A 352 -17.64 23.33 -10.46
CA ASN A 352 -17.36 21.89 -10.53
C ASN A 352 -16.72 21.51 -11.85
N PHE A 353 -15.55 20.88 -11.80
CA PHE A 353 -14.81 20.41 -12.96
C PHE A 353 -14.63 18.90 -12.96
N THR A 354 -14.51 18.33 -14.17
CA THR A 354 -13.89 17.03 -14.37
C THR A 354 -12.39 17.26 -14.63
N VAL A 355 -11.54 16.72 -13.77
CA VAL A 355 -10.08 16.75 -13.96
C VAL A 355 -9.70 15.58 -14.85
N ALA A 356 -9.15 15.87 -16.02
CA ALA A 356 -8.79 14.91 -17.05
C ALA A 356 -7.27 14.89 -17.29
N GLY A 357 -6.75 13.72 -17.63
CA GLY A 357 -5.38 13.57 -18.06
C GLY A 357 -5.17 13.90 -19.54
N ARG A 358 -3.96 13.58 -20.03
CA ARG A 358 -3.51 13.87 -21.39
C ARG A 358 -3.53 12.69 -22.36
N CYS A 359 -3.84 11.48 -21.86
CA CYS A 359 -3.84 10.27 -22.68
C CYS A 359 -4.98 10.27 -23.68
N CYS A 360 -4.78 9.65 -24.84
CA CYS A 360 -5.82 9.46 -25.85
C CYS A 360 -6.75 8.31 -25.44
N GLU A 361 -7.43 8.50 -24.30
CA GLU A 361 -8.32 7.55 -23.66
C GLU A 361 -9.43 8.30 -22.93
N SER A 362 -10.69 7.98 -23.21
CA SER A 362 -11.84 8.67 -22.59
C SER A 362 -11.96 8.43 -21.08
N GLY A 363 -11.40 7.33 -20.61
CA GLY A 363 -11.31 6.97 -19.18
C GLY A 363 -10.17 7.64 -18.43
N ASP A 364 -9.31 8.44 -19.09
CA ASP A 364 -8.21 9.17 -18.45
C ASP A 364 -8.71 10.34 -17.63
N LEU A 365 -9.34 10.03 -16.50
CA LEU A 365 -9.90 10.96 -15.54
C LEU A 365 -9.22 10.80 -14.19
N LEU A 366 -8.98 11.92 -13.51
CA LEU A 366 -8.45 11.99 -12.14
C LEU A 366 -9.52 12.32 -11.11
N GLY A 367 -10.68 12.83 -11.53
CA GLY A 367 -11.83 13.11 -10.69
C GLY A 367 -12.96 13.80 -11.44
N GLU A 368 -14.16 13.61 -10.95
CA GLU A 368 -15.37 14.29 -11.46
C GLU A 368 -16.01 15.10 -10.32
N ASN A 369 -16.70 16.18 -10.68
CA ASN A 369 -17.34 17.12 -9.75
C ASN A 369 -16.35 17.69 -8.72
N ILE A 370 -15.13 17.99 -9.17
CA ILE A 370 -14.10 18.56 -8.32
C ILE A 370 -14.31 20.08 -8.20
N PRO A 371 -14.54 20.61 -6.98
CA PRO A 371 -14.69 22.05 -6.77
C PRO A 371 -13.32 22.73 -6.93
N LEU A 372 -13.20 23.62 -7.92
CA LEU A 372 -12.00 24.41 -8.18
C LEU A 372 -12.41 25.87 -8.43
N PRO A 373 -11.50 26.84 -8.22
CA PRO A 373 -11.79 28.24 -8.53
C PRO A 373 -12.21 28.43 -9.99
N SER A 374 -13.29 29.16 -10.22
CA SER A 374 -13.83 29.38 -11.56
C SER A 374 -12.90 30.17 -12.49
N ASP A 375 -11.86 30.83 -11.94
CA ASP A 375 -10.82 31.55 -12.70
C ASP A 375 -9.59 30.68 -12.99
N ILE A 376 -9.66 29.35 -12.77
CA ILE A 376 -8.59 28.40 -13.13
C ILE A 376 -8.29 28.46 -14.62
N ARG A 377 -7.00 28.44 -14.99
CA ARG A 377 -6.54 28.69 -16.35
C ARG A 377 -5.28 27.90 -16.69
N ARG A 378 -4.95 27.87 -17.97
CA ARG A 378 -3.70 27.27 -18.47
C ARG A 378 -2.47 27.86 -17.75
N GLY A 379 -1.54 26.97 -17.36
CA GLY A 379 -0.32 27.30 -16.62
C GLY A 379 -0.51 27.29 -15.10
N ASP A 380 -1.74 27.23 -14.59
CA ASP A 380 -1.95 27.05 -13.16
C ASP A 380 -1.45 25.66 -12.71
N LEU A 381 -0.99 25.57 -11.47
CA LEU A 381 -0.62 24.30 -10.84
C LEU A 381 -1.79 23.74 -10.05
N LEU A 382 -2.06 22.46 -10.26
CA LEU A 382 -3.07 21.69 -9.54
C LEU A 382 -2.41 20.63 -8.67
N ALA A 383 -2.63 20.67 -7.37
CA ALA A 383 -2.13 19.70 -6.41
C ALA A 383 -3.22 18.68 -6.05
N CYS A 384 -2.91 17.38 -6.20
CA CYS A 384 -3.72 16.26 -5.77
C CYS A 384 -3.17 15.73 -4.44
N ALA A 385 -3.93 15.88 -3.36
CA ALA A 385 -3.54 15.49 -2.01
C ALA A 385 -3.74 13.99 -1.76
N THR A 386 -3.08 13.45 -0.73
CA THR A 386 -3.18 12.03 -0.30
C THR A 386 -2.83 11.05 -1.44
N ALA A 387 -1.87 11.44 -2.28
CA ALA A 387 -1.47 10.72 -3.48
C ALA A 387 -0.23 9.83 -3.29
N GLY A 388 0.16 9.52 -2.03
CA GLY A 388 1.38 8.75 -1.77
C GLY A 388 1.26 7.24 -1.97
N ALA A 389 0.05 6.69 -1.96
CA ALA A 389 -0.15 5.24 -2.06
C ALA A 389 -0.76 4.82 -3.40
N TYR A 390 -0.17 3.80 -4.03
CA TYR A 390 -0.66 3.18 -5.28
C TYR A 390 -0.73 4.15 -6.47
N GLN A 391 0.14 5.13 -6.49
CA GLN A 391 0.34 6.05 -7.62
C GLN A 391 1.66 5.71 -8.33
N PHE A 392 2.80 6.07 -7.76
CA PHE A 392 4.11 5.74 -8.31
C PHE A 392 4.27 4.24 -8.59
N ALA A 393 3.85 3.38 -7.65
CA ALA A 393 3.96 1.93 -7.81
C ALA A 393 3.10 1.36 -8.96
N MET A 394 2.01 2.03 -9.33
CA MET A 394 1.12 1.63 -10.42
C MET A 394 1.32 2.47 -11.70
N SER A 395 2.30 3.37 -11.72
CA SER A 395 2.56 4.21 -12.88
C SER A 395 2.97 3.39 -14.10
N SER A 396 2.62 3.87 -15.28
CA SER A 396 2.86 3.19 -16.55
C SER A 396 3.38 4.14 -17.63
N ASN A 397 3.77 3.58 -18.77
CA ASN A 397 4.13 4.35 -19.95
C ASN A 397 3.06 4.25 -21.06
N TYR A 398 1.77 4.18 -20.70
CA TYR A 398 0.71 4.22 -21.69
C TYR A 398 0.83 5.50 -22.55
N ASN A 399 0.56 5.41 -23.84
CA ASN A 399 0.86 6.42 -24.86
C ASN A 399 2.33 6.91 -24.88
N ARG A 400 3.27 6.12 -24.37
CA ARG A 400 4.70 6.51 -24.18
C ARG A 400 4.88 7.77 -23.32
N VAL A 401 3.95 8.06 -22.41
CA VAL A 401 4.09 9.15 -21.45
C VAL A 401 5.21 8.79 -20.46
N PRO A 402 6.23 9.65 -20.29
CA PRO A 402 7.31 9.43 -19.33
C PRO A 402 6.79 9.40 -17.89
N ARG A 403 7.35 8.53 -17.06
CA ARG A 403 7.05 8.50 -15.62
C ARG A 403 7.64 9.73 -14.92
N PRO A 404 6.85 10.40 -14.06
CA PRO A 404 7.30 11.56 -13.32
C PRO A 404 8.41 11.27 -12.32
N PRO A 405 9.23 12.30 -11.95
CA PRO A 405 10.19 12.18 -10.85
C PRO A 405 9.50 12.08 -9.49
N VAL A 406 10.24 11.55 -8.51
CA VAL A 406 9.85 11.53 -7.10
C VAL A 406 10.79 12.40 -6.29
N VAL A 407 10.24 13.36 -5.56
CA VAL A 407 10.96 14.25 -4.67
C VAL A 407 10.54 14.00 -3.22
N MET A 408 11.51 13.78 -2.35
CA MET A 408 11.31 13.70 -0.90
C MET A 408 11.50 15.07 -0.27
N ILE A 409 10.71 15.37 0.74
CA ILE A 409 10.78 16.59 1.54
C ILE A 409 11.01 16.20 3.00
N ARG A 410 12.01 16.80 3.65
CA ARG A 410 12.27 16.63 5.08
C ARG A 410 12.61 17.96 5.71
N GLY A 411 11.84 18.39 6.72
CA GLY A 411 12.02 19.69 7.35
C GLY A 411 11.95 20.86 6.37
N GLY A 412 11.12 20.75 5.31
CA GLY A 412 11.00 21.75 4.24
C GLY A 412 12.13 21.71 3.19
N ILE A 413 13.11 20.83 3.33
CA ILE A 413 14.22 20.66 2.38
C ILE A 413 13.91 19.50 1.42
N ASP A 414 14.06 19.75 0.12
CA ASP A 414 13.76 18.81 -0.93
C ASP A 414 15.02 18.05 -1.42
N ARG A 415 14.83 16.80 -1.85
CA ARG A 415 15.81 15.99 -2.56
C ARG A 415 15.16 15.06 -3.58
N LEU A 416 15.82 14.87 -4.72
CA LEU A 416 15.38 13.92 -5.74
C LEU A 416 15.62 12.49 -5.24
N ALA A 417 14.54 11.67 -5.18
CA ALA A 417 14.61 10.26 -4.81
C ALA A 417 14.57 9.33 -6.03
N VAL A 418 13.76 9.68 -7.04
CA VAL A 418 13.68 8.96 -8.31
C VAL A 418 13.72 9.95 -9.46
N ARG A 419 14.62 9.75 -10.41
CA ARG A 419 14.69 10.55 -11.63
C ARG A 419 13.43 10.30 -12.50
N GLY A 420 12.84 11.35 -13.02
CA GLY A 420 11.82 11.23 -14.07
C GLY A 420 12.42 10.64 -15.36
N GLN A 421 11.59 9.97 -16.11
CA GLN A 421 11.98 9.50 -17.45
C GLN A 421 12.03 10.67 -18.44
N SER A 422 12.99 10.64 -19.37
CA SER A 422 12.90 11.42 -20.60
C SER A 422 12.00 10.72 -21.63
N PRO A 423 11.57 11.40 -22.70
CA PRO A 423 10.88 10.72 -23.82
C PRO A 423 11.69 9.56 -24.40
N GLU A 424 13.02 9.70 -24.48
CA GLU A 424 13.93 8.66 -24.99
C GLU A 424 14.02 7.46 -24.05
N ASP A 425 13.93 7.66 -22.74
CA ASP A 425 13.89 6.56 -21.75
C ASP A 425 12.69 5.61 -22.01
N THR A 426 11.60 6.09 -22.61
CA THR A 426 10.41 5.25 -22.89
C THR A 426 10.64 4.26 -24.04
N ALA A 427 11.66 4.48 -24.85
CA ALA A 427 12.07 3.61 -25.96
C ALA A 427 13.36 2.83 -25.66
N LEU A 428 13.92 2.94 -24.44
CA LEU A 428 15.23 2.37 -24.10
C LEU A 428 15.33 0.85 -24.32
N TRP A 429 14.22 0.14 -24.24
CA TRP A 429 14.14 -1.30 -24.34
C TRP A 429 13.64 -1.78 -25.72
N ASP A 430 13.35 -0.88 -26.65
CA ASP A 430 12.98 -1.26 -28.01
C ASP A 430 14.24 -1.73 -28.76
N VAL A 431 14.11 -2.78 -29.59
CA VAL A 431 15.18 -3.38 -30.37
C VAL A 431 14.91 -3.23 -31.86
#